data_4e4433f4501892cbbe5f17d411780215
#
_entry.id   4e4433f4501892cbbe5f17d411780215
#
_cell.length_a   1.000
_cell.length_b   1.000
_cell.length_c   1.000
_cell.angle_alpha   90.00
_cell.angle_beta   90.00
_cell.angle_gamma   90.00
#
_symmetry.space_group_name_H-M   'P 1'
#
loop_
_entity.id
_entity.type
_entity.pdbx_description
1 polymer ?
#
loop_
_entity_poly.entity_id
_entity_poly.type
_entity_poly.pdbx_seq_one_letter_code
_entity_poly.pdbx_strand_id
1 'polypeptide(L)'
;MSVRMTDELHDALDQIFTIWPAIDLAFSLPSGAWLRPDAADGKHRRLACLDRDSVQALERELWARALSGGCGIHWRPSEADFALLDDLDGPTALSILSKYRAVGIETSPGSYQTVVATARSLTRIEQHQVQSALVQRLHAAGRHADRGATGAGQFARLPGFGHPGHAGRVVRLLGDGGGALLLDPDALLSDGCGTPKPAEAAGRRRASACSRPGVPARPQGVRGKAAGAGPADQAGGSEQDFGWTCAQIRAGADPQSIIGAITAAALGRKKRSNEAGCMEYAERTIRNAQARIASERAAR
;
A
#
# COMPACT_ATOMS: atom_id res chain seq x y z
N MET A 1 -6.23 27.01 0.60
CA MET A 1 -5.73 25.90 1.44
C MET A 1 -6.48 25.97 2.77
N SER A 2 -7.03 24.87 3.26
CA SER A 2 -7.77 24.87 4.54
C SER A 2 -6.76 24.91 5.70
N VAL A 3 -6.96 25.79 6.68
CA VAL A 3 -6.14 25.88 7.92
C VAL A 3 -6.05 24.51 8.60
N ARG A 4 -7.16 23.74 8.62
CA ARG A 4 -7.21 22.39 9.21
C ARG A 4 -6.22 21.36 8.61
N MET A 5 -5.91 21.48 7.31
CA MET A 5 -4.99 20.52 6.66
C MET A 5 -3.53 20.80 7.07
N THR A 6 -3.19 22.07 7.29
CA THR A 6 -1.85 22.45 7.78
C THR A 6 -1.65 22.00 9.23
N ASP A 7 -2.66 22.19 10.08
CA ASP A 7 -2.61 21.76 11.49
C ASP A 7 -2.45 20.23 11.59
N GLU A 8 -3.22 19.46 10.80
CA GLU A 8 -3.11 17.98 10.74
C GLU A 8 -1.71 17.50 10.36
N LEU A 9 -1.06 18.19 9.41
CA LEU A 9 0.33 17.87 9.02
C LEU A 9 1.30 18.16 10.18
N HIS A 10 1.18 19.31 10.83
CA HIS A 10 2.07 19.69 11.92
C HIS A 10 1.92 18.75 13.11
N ASP A 11 0.69 18.42 13.50
CA ASP A 11 0.41 17.45 14.57
C ASP A 11 1.01 16.07 14.24
N ALA A 12 0.88 15.64 12.97
CA ALA A 12 1.48 14.38 12.53
C ALA A 12 3.01 14.41 12.59
N LEU A 13 3.63 15.50 12.14
CA LEU A 13 5.09 15.65 12.21
C LEU A 13 5.59 15.67 13.64
N ASP A 14 4.89 16.33 14.57
CA ASP A 14 5.24 16.37 15.99
C ASP A 14 5.22 14.94 16.58
N GLN A 15 4.20 14.15 16.31
CA GLN A 15 4.16 12.76 16.76
C GLN A 15 5.23 11.89 16.12
N ILE A 16 5.42 11.99 14.81
CA ILE A 16 6.43 11.21 14.08
C ILE A 16 7.83 11.51 14.64
N PHE A 17 8.19 12.79 14.78
CA PHE A 17 9.52 13.18 15.24
C PHE A 17 9.74 13.03 16.76
N THR A 18 8.68 12.81 17.52
CA THR A 18 8.80 12.34 18.92
C THR A 18 9.32 10.90 18.99
N ILE A 19 9.09 10.10 17.95
CA ILE A 19 9.48 8.68 17.90
C ILE A 19 10.76 8.49 17.11
N TRP A 20 10.86 9.09 15.93
CA TRP A 20 11.98 8.92 15.00
C TRP A 20 12.63 10.26 14.66
N PRO A 21 13.98 10.39 14.79
CA PRO A 21 14.67 11.65 14.56
C PRO A 21 14.73 12.06 13.08
N ALA A 22 14.56 11.10 12.17
CA ALA A 22 14.59 11.35 10.72
C ALA A 22 13.65 10.42 9.97
N ILE A 23 13.12 10.94 8.84
CA ILE A 23 12.22 10.20 7.95
C ILE A 23 12.67 10.29 6.50
N ASP A 24 12.23 9.31 5.71
CA ASP A 24 12.27 9.35 4.26
C ASP A 24 10.88 9.71 3.73
N LEU A 25 10.82 10.54 2.69
CA LEU A 25 9.59 10.84 1.97
C LEU A 25 9.58 10.16 0.60
N ALA A 26 8.40 9.78 0.14
CA ALA A 26 8.17 9.26 -1.20
C ALA A 26 6.88 9.84 -1.78
N PHE A 27 6.80 9.91 -3.10
CA PHE A 27 5.59 10.33 -3.80
C PHE A 27 5.05 9.19 -4.65
N SER A 28 3.74 8.95 -4.56
CA SER A 28 3.03 8.16 -5.56
C SER A 28 2.42 9.10 -6.60
N LEU A 29 2.85 8.96 -7.84
CA LEU A 29 2.34 9.78 -8.95
C LEU A 29 0.97 9.28 -9.41
N PRO A 30 0.16 10.13 -10.07
CA PRO A 30 -1.12 9.72 -10.67
C PRO A 30 -0.96 8.59 -11.70
N SER A 31 0.21 8.48 -12.33
CA SER A 31 0.57 7.39 -13.23
C SER A 31 0.83 6.04 -12.54
N GLY A 32 0.78 5.99 -11.20
CA GLY A 32 1.16 4.82 -10.40
C GLY A 32 2.68 4.66 -10.20
N ALA A 33 3.50 5.51 -10.81
CA ALA A 33 4.95 5.49 -10.58
C ALA A 33 5.29 6.04 -9.19
N TRP A 34 6.40 5.56 -8.64
CA TRP A 34 6.93 6.00 -7.35
C TRP A 34 8.22 6.78 -7.51
N LEU A 35 8.30 7.93 -6.85
CA LEU A 35 9.54 8.68 -6.64
C LEU A 35 10.01 8.44 -5.21
N ARG A 36 11.03 7.60 -5.06
CA ARG A 36 11.57 7.18 -3.75
C ARG A 36 12.98 7.68 -3.56
N PRO A 37 13.42 7.92 -2.31
CA PRO A 37 14.78 8.37 -2.02
C PRO A 37 15.85 7.31 -2.35
N ASP A 38 15.46 6.04 -2.35
CA ASP A 38 16.31 4.88 -2.67
C ASP A 38 16.41 4.59 -4.19
N ALA A 39 15.76 5.41 -5.03
CA ALA A 39 15.91 5.30 -6.48
C ALA A 39 17.34 5.63 -6.91
N ALA A 40 17.90 4.80 -7.79
CA ALA A 40 19.31 4.88 -8.22
C ALA A 40 19.65 6.16 -9.02
N ASP A 41 18.66 6.95 -9.42
CA ASP A 41 18.84 8.15 -10.24
C ASP A 41 19.44 9.36 -9.48
N GLY A 42 19.60 9.26 -8.18
CA GLY A 42 20.16 10.31 -7.31
C GLY A 42 19.30 11.58 -7.20
N LYS A 43 18.25 11.72 -7.99
CA LYS A 43 17.39 12.94 -8.04
C LYS A 43 16.56 13.13 -6.79
N HIS A 44 16.32 12.05 -6.05
CA HIS A 44 15.45 12.05 -4.86
C HIS A 44 16.22 11.90 -3.55
N ARG A 45 17.55 12.03 -3.54
CA ARG A 45 18.38 11.97 -2.31
C ARG A 45 17.91 12.96 -1.24
N ARG A 46 17.39 14.13 -1.66
CA ARG A 46 16.81 15.13 -0.76
C ARG A 46 15.54 14.67 -0.02
N LEU A 47 14.97 13.51 -0.38
CA LEU A 47 13.81 12.92 0.27
C LEU A 47 14.19 11.90 1.35
N ALA A 48 15.49 11.70 1.60
CA ALA A 48 16.00 10.74 2.57
C ALA A 48 16.62 11.45 3.79
N CYS A 49 16.54 10.82 4.96
CA CYS A 49 17.12 11.30 6.22
C CYS A 49 16.73 12.75 6.55
N LEU A 50 15.45 13.09 6.38
CA LEU A 50 14.93 14.42 6.68
C LEU A 50 14.57 14.51 8.16
N ASP A 51 15.15 15.48 8.86
CA ASP A 51 14.69 15.92 10.18
C ASP A 51 13.42 16.78 10.05
N ARG A 52 12.85 17.17 11.20
CA ARG A 52 11.62 17.96 11.25
C ARG A 52 11.73 19.27 10.48
N ASP A 53 12.82 20.00 10.66
CA ASP A 53 13.02 21.31 10.02
C ASP A 53 13.16 21.18 8.51
N SER A 54 13.84 20.15 8.03
CA SER A 54 13.96 19.82 6.61
C SER A 54 12.61 19.48 5.98
N VAL A 55 11.74 18.71 6.65
CA VAL A 55 10.39 18.43 6.16
C VAL A 55 9.55 19.69 6.14
N GLN A 56 9.65 20.53 7.17
CA GLN A 56 8.93 21.81 7.24
C GLN A 56 9.40 22.76 6.14
N ALA A 57 10.69 22.81 5.84
CA ALA A 57 11.22 23.60 4.72
C ALA A 57 10.68 23.12 3.36
N LEU A 58 10.36 21.84 3.21
CA LEU A 58 9.75 21.25 2.01
C LEU A 58 8.22 21.42 1.96
N GLU A 59 7.56 21.87 3.00
CA GLU A 59 6.09 21.91 3.12
C GLU A 59 5.42 22.52 1.89
N ARG A 60 5.91 23.68 1.43
CA ARG A 60 5.36 24.37 0.25
C ARG A 60 5.44 23.51 -1.02
N GLU A 61 6.55 22.78 -1.20
CA GLU A 61 6.74 21.87 -2.33
C GLU A 61 5.81 20.64 -2.21
N LEU A 62 5.66 20.08 -1.00
CA LEU A 62 4.75 18.98 -0.73
C LEU A 62 3.32 19.35 -1.09
N TRP A 63 2.86 20.54 -0.67
CA TRP A 63 1.54 21.05 -1.02
C TRP A 63 1.38 21.29 -2.52
N ALA A 64 2.37 21.86 -3.19
CA ALA A 64 2.34 22.05 -4.62
C ALA A 64 2.19 20.72 -5.37
N ARG A 65 2.91 19.69 -4.98
CA ARG A 65 2.80 18.34 -5.57
C ARG A 65 1.48 17.66 -5.28
N ALA A 66 0.96 17.78 -4.06
CA ALA A 66 -0.32 17.17 -3.69
C ALA A 66 -1.49 17.83 -4.42
N LEU A 67 -1.53 19.17 -4.49
CA LEU A 67 -2.65 19.93 -5.05
C LEU A 67 -2.63 19.99 -6.58
N SER A 68 -1.48 20.27 -7.19
CA SER A 68 -1.38 20.44 -8.65
C SER A 68 -1.10 19.13 -9.38
N GLY A 69 -0.38 18.21 -8.75
CA GLY A 69 0.03 16.95 -9.35
C GLY A 69 -0.83 15.73 -8.98
N GLY A 70 -1.77 15.88 -8.04
CA GLY A 70 -2.57 14.75 -7.53
C GLY A 70 -1.70 13.65 -6.90
N CYS A 71 -0.49 14.01 -6.43
CA CYS A 71 0.44 13.04 -5.85
C CYS A 71 0.02 12.63 -4.44
N GLY A 72 0.14 11.34 -4.14
CA GLY A 72 0.15 10.87 -2.76
C GLY A 72 1.50 11.14 -2.11
N ILE A 73 1.49 11.68 -0.89
CA ILE A 73 2.69 11.88 -0.09
C ILE A 73 2.80 10.75 0.92
N HIS A 74 3.98 10.15 1.01
CA HIS A 74 4.23 9.01 1.88
C HIS A 74 5.51 9.21 2.67
N TRP A 75 5.60 8.57 3.82
CA TRP A 75 6.75 8.64 4.71
C TRP A 75 7.09 7.27 5.30
N ARG A 76 8.30 7.13 5.77
CA ARG A 76 8.75 6.04 6.67
C ARG A 76 9.88 6.55 7.54
N PRO A 77 10.18 5.94 8.70
CA PRO A 77 11.43 6.16 9.39
C PRO A 77 12.63 5.91 8.47
N SER A 78 13.67 6.75 8.58
CA SER A 78 14.91 6.58 7.77
C SER A 78 15.70 5.36 8.20
N GLU A 79 15.68 5.05 9.50
CA GLU A 79 16.22 3.81 10.03
C GLU A 79 15.19 2.69 9.96
N ALA A 80 15.67 1.47 9.87
CA ALA A 80 14.81 0.28 9.76
C ALA A 80 14.35 -0.22 11.15
N ASP A 81 14.02 0.69 12.06
CA ASP A 81 13.58 0.43 13.44
C ASP A 81 12.05 0.48 13.58
N PHE A 82 11.34 0.02 12.58
CA PHE A 82 9.88 0.05 12.54
C PHE A 82 9.27 -1.17 11.86
N ALA A 83 7.98 -1.39 12.15
CA ALA A 83 7.10 -2.28 11.40
C ALA A 83 5.87 -1.50 10.93
N LEU A 84 5.51 -1.61 9.65
CA LEU A 84 4.31 -1.02 9.08
C LEU A 84 3.22 -2.09 8.96
N LEU A 85 2.04 -1.81 9.49
CA LEU A 85 0.83 -2.59 9.32
C LEU A 85 -0.17 -1.78 8.49
N ASP A 86 -0.80 -2.41 7.53
CA ASP A 86 -1.71 -1.76 6.58
C ASP A 86 -3.08 -2.44 6.56
N ASP A 87 -4.09 -1.67 6.12
CA ASP A 87 -5.48 -2.11 5.98
C ASP A 87 -6.07 -2.69 7.28
N LEU A 88 -5.75 -2.05 8.41
CA LEU A 88 -6.30 -2.39 9.72
C LEU A 88 -7.72 -1.85 9.88
N ASP A 89 -8.55 -2.51 10.69
CA ASP A 89 -9.76 -1.90 11.23
C ASP A 89 -9.46 -0.97 12.41
N GLY A 90 -10.39 -0.06 12.74
CA GLY A 90 -10.22 0.91 13.82
C GLY A 90 -9.93 0.30 15.18
N PRO A 91 -10.69 -0.70 15.66
CA PRO A 91 -10.41 -1.37 16.92
C PRO A 91 -9.03 -2.01 16.99
N THR A 92 -8.56 -2.59 15.88
CA THR A 92 -7.21 -3.17 15.80
C THR A 92 -6.14 -2.08 15.86
N ALA A 93 -6.27 -1.01 15.07
CA ALA A 93 -5.34 0.11 15.10
C ALA A 93 -5.24 0.73 16.50
N LEU A 94 -6.36 1.03 17.15
CA LEU A 94 -6.41 1.57 18.52
C LEU A 94 -5.78 0.62 19.55
N SER A 95 -6.00 -0.68 19.41
CA SER A 95 -5.40 -1.69 20.30
C SER A 95 -3.87 -1.74 20.16
N ILE A 96 -3.33 -1.53 18.96
CA ILE A 96 -1.89 -1.45 18.73
C ILE A 96 -1.34 -0.16 19.34
N LEU A 97 -1.97 0.98 19.07
CA LEU A 97 -1.57 2.29 19.55
C LEU A 97 -1.59 2.39 21.08
N SER A 98 -2.57 1.77 21.74
CA SER A 98 -2.63 1.77 23.22
C SER A 98 -1.51 0.95 23.88
N LYS A 99 -0.89 0.05 23.14
CA LYS A 99 0.15 -0.84 23.66
C LYS A 99 1.56 -0.40 23.27
N TYR A 100 1.74 -0.08 22.01
CA TYR A 100 3.06 0.17 21.42
C TYR A 100 3.29 1.65 21.15
N ARG A 101 4.56 2.07 21.20
CA ARG A 101 5.01 3.36 20.70
C ARG A 101 4.86 3.35 19.16
N ALA A 102 3.86 4.04 18.65
CA ALA A 102 3.46 3.94 17.28
C ALA A 102 2.70 5.19 16.79
N VAL A 103 2.63 5.38 15.48
CA VAL A 103 1.79 6.40 14.83
C VAL A 103 0.68 5.71 14.06
N GLY A 104 -0.56 6.08 14.32
CA GLY A 104 -1.75 5.60 13.62
C GLY A 104 -2.27 6.61 12.62
N ILE A 105 -2.71 6.12 11.47
CA ILE A 105 -3.11 6.92 10.31
C ILE A 105 -4.41 6.36 9.76
N GLU A 106 -5.45 7.18 9.62
CA GLU A 106 -6.64 6.85 8.84
C GLU A 106 -6.40 7.21 7.38
N THR A 107 -6.22 6.21 6.54
CA THR A 107 -5.98 6.39 5.10
C THR A 107 -7.26 6.57 4.30
N SER A 108 -8.33 5.90 4.74
CA SER A 108 -9.69 6.04 4.24
C SER A 108 -10.66 5.60 5.35
N PRO A 109 -11.94 5.98 5.31
CA PRO A 109 -12.90 5.59 6.35
C PRO A 109 -12.90 4.09 6.60
N GLY A 110 -12.53 3.71 7.82
CA GLY A 110 -12.48 2.32 8.27
C GLY A 110 -11.23 1.54 7.85
N SER A 111 -10.27 2.18 7.17
CA SER A 111 -8.97 1.58 6.83
C SER A 111 -7.83 2.40 7.44
N TYR A 112 -6.97 1.74 8.19
CA TYR A 112 -5.93 2.35 8.99
C TYR A 112 -4.57 1.75 8.68
N GLN A 113 -3.54 2.60 8.80
CA GLN A 113 -2.14 2.19 8.85
C GLN A 113 -1.58 2.46 10.24
N THR A 114 -0.65 1.61 10.70
CA THR A 114 0.07 1.85 11.95
C THR A 114 1.55 1.59 11.72
N VAL A 115 2.38 2.58 12.07
CA VAL A 115 3.85 2.47 12.08
C VAL A 115 4.27 2.27 13.51
N VAL A 116 4.81 1.10 13.84
CA VAL A 116 5.18 0.67 15.20
C VAL A 116 6.69 0.71 15.35
N ALA A 117 7.20 1.38 16.38
CA ALA A 117 8.63 1.42 16.67
C ALA A 117 9.10 0.08 17.24
N THR A 118 10.26 -0.39 16.78
CA THR A 118 10.92 -1.61 17.28
C THR A 118 12.05 -1.30 18.25
N ALA A 119 12.36 -2.25 19.13
CA ALA A 119 13.39 -2.07 20.15
C ALA A 119 14.82 -1.98 19.58
N ARG A 120 15.01 -2.36 18.32
CA ARG A 120 16.28 -2.25 17.58
C ARG A 120 16.03 -2.09 16.09
N SER A 121 17.03 -1.65 15.36
CA SER A 121 17.02 -1.65 13.89
C SER A 121 16.98 -3.09 13.35
N LEU A 122 16.30 -3.25 12.23
CA LEU A 122 16.05 -4.52 11.57
C LEU A 122 16.78 -4.56 10.22
N THR A 123 17.28 -5.72 9.83
CA THR A 123 17.65 -5.95 8.44
C THR A 123 16.36 -5.99 7.57
N ARG A 124 16.51 -5.84 6.26
CA ARG A 124 15.36 -5.94 5.33
C ARG A 124 14.62 -7.28 5.45
N ILE A 125 15.34 -8.35 5.72
CA ILE A 125 14.77 -9.70 5.89
C ILE A 125 13.99 -9.75 7.20
N GLU A 126 14.60 -9.31 8.31
CA GLU A 126 13.93 -9.26 9.61
C GLU A 126 12.70 -8.36 9.60
N GLN A 127 12.75 -7.21 8.93
CA GLN A 127 11.60 -6.32 8.82
C GLN A 127 10.41 -7.02 8.13
N HIS A 128 10.67 -7.76 7.05
CA HIS A 128 9.64 -8.57 6.40
C HIS A 128 9.12 -9.68 7.33
N GLN A 129 10.01 -10.37 8.04
CA GLN A 129 9.63 -11.44 8.97
C GLN A 129 8.79 -10.91 10.15
N VAL A 130 9.20 -9.80 10.77
CA VAL A 130 8.49 -9.15 11.87
C VAL A 130 7.09 -8.70 11.43
N GLN A 131 6.98 -8.02 10.30
CA GLN A 131 5.67 -7.60 9.76
C GLN A 131 4.79 -8.81 9.45
N SER A 132 5.34 -9.84 8.82
CA SER A 132 4.60 -11.07 8.52
C SER A 132 4.12 -11.79 9.78
N ALA A 133 4.94 -11.86 10.82
CA ALA A 133 4.57 -12.45 12.10
C ALA A 133 3.47 -11.66 12.81
N LEU A 134 3.54 -10.31 12.79
CA LEU A 134 2.49 -9.45 13.34
C LEU A 134 1.16 -9.67 12.62
N VAL A 135 1.17 -9.66 11.28
CA VAL A 135 -0.02 -9.90 10.47
C VAL A 135 -0.61 -11.29 10.75
N GLN A 136 0.22 -12.33 10.87
CA GLN A 136 -0.23 -13.67 11.23
C GLN A 136 -0.89 -13.72 12.61
N ARG A 137 -0.30 -13.06 13.62
CA ARG A 137 -0.89 -12.97 14.98
C ARG A 137 -2.22 -12.23 14.97
N LEU A 138 -2.34 -11.14 14.21
CA LEU A 138 -3.60 -10.42 14.05
C LEU A 138 -4.67 -11.32 13.43
N HIS A 139 -4.34 -12.05 12.36
CA HIS A 139 -5.26 -12.99 11.73
C HIS A 139 -5.65 -14.15 12.66
N ALA A 140 -4.70 -14.70 13.43
CA ALA A 140 -4.98 -15.74 14.43
C ALA A 140 -5.94 -15.23 15.54
N ALA A 141 -5.89 -13.93 15.84
CA ALA A 141 -6.82 -13.26 16.76
C ALA A 141 -8.15 -12.82 16.10
N GLY A 142 -8.40 -13.23 14.84
CA GLY A 142 -9.60 -12.86 14.09
C GLY A 142 -9.64 -11.40 13.62
N ARG A 143 -8.49 -10.72 13.60
CA ARG A 143 -8.35 -9.33 13.19
C ARG A 143 -7.84 -9.21 11.76
N HIS A 144 -8.21 -8.12 11.08
CA HIS A 144 -7.81 -7.87 9.70
C HIS A 144 -6.50 -7.07 9.62
N ALA A 145 -5.62 -7.48 8.71
CA ALA A 145 -4.42 -6.73 8.28
C ALA A 145 -4.01 -7.20 6.88
N ASP A 146 -3.46 -6.34 6.03
CA ASP A 146 -3.04 -6.73 4.69
C ASP A 146 -1.74 -7.57 4.71
N ARG A 147 -1.82 -8.80 4.20
CA ARG A 147 -0.66 -9.68 4.04
C ARG A 147 0.31 -9.22 2.95
N GLY A 148 -0.16 -8.43 2.00
CA GLY A 148 0.63 -7.94 0.88
C GLY A 148 1.52 -6.74 1.25
N ALA A 149 1.22 -6.06 2.36
CA ALA A 149 1.92 -4.86 2.80
C ALA A 149 3.12 -5.18 3.73
N THR A 150 3.76 -6.33 3.55
CA THR A 150 4.91 -6.75 4.35
C THR A 150 6.21 -6.57 3.56
N GLY A 151 7.05 -5.63 3.95
CA GLY A 151 8.36 -5.45 3.31
C GLY A 151 9.08 -4.16 3.65
N ALA A 152 10.40 -4.20 3.61
CA ALA A 152 11.30 -3.10 3.95
C ALA A 152 11.16 -1.85 3.05
N GLY A 153 10.50 -1.97 1.91
CA GLY A 153 10.27 -0.86 0.99
C GLY A 153 8.94 -0.14 1.18
N GLN A 154 8.17 -0.48 2.21
CA GLN A 154 6.86 0.09 2.44
C GLN A 154 6.94 1.49 3.04
N PHE A 155 6.00 2.34 2.63
CA PHE A 155 5.83 3.70 3.11
C PHE A 155 4.39 3.87 3.59
N ALA A 156 4.22 4.49 4.75
CA ALA A 156 2.93 4.94 5.24
C ALA A 156 2.49 6.23 4.53
N ARG A 157 1.21 6.53 4.51
CA ARG A 157 0.72 7.82 4.00
C ARG A 157 1.03 8.94 5.01
N LEU A 158 1.42 10.10 4.51
CA LEU A 158 1.63 11.27 5.37
C LEU A 158 0.28 11.95 5.63
N PRO A 159 -0.12 12.12 6.90
CA PRO A 159 -1.34 12.85 7.27
C PRO A 159 -1.33 14.30 6.78
N GLY A 160 -2.52 14.90 6.66
CA GLY A 160 -2.70 16.26 6.17
C GLY A 160 -2.88 16.35 4.65
N PHE A 161 -2.45 15.38 3.87
CA PHE A 161 -2.54 15.38 2.42
C PHE A 161 -3.73 14.58 1.88
N GLY A 162 -4.18 14.94 0.68
CA GLY A 162 -5.27 14.25 0.00
C GLY A 162 -4.91 12.81 -0.39
N HIS A 163 -5.89 11.93 -0.32
CA HIS A 163 -5.75 10.56 -0.81
C HIS A 163 -5.90 10.56 -2.35
N PRO A 164 -4.88 10.17 -3.14
CA PRO A 164 -4.93 10.28 -4.61
C PRO A 164 -6.06 9.45 -5.25
N GLY A 165 -6.47 8.35 -4.64
CA GLY A 165 -7.58 7.50 -5.10
C GLY A 165 -8.96 7.94 -4.60
N HIS A 166 -9.06 8.96 -3.75
CA HIS A 166 -10.31 9.40 -3.12
C HIS A 166 -10.39 10.93 -3.11
N ALA A 167 -10.90 11.51 -4.18
CA ALA A 167 -11.05 12.96 -4.30
C ALA A 167 -11.78 13.57 -3.10
N GLY A 168 -11.22 14.65 -2.54
CA GLY A 168 -11.77 15.38 -1.41
C GLY A 168 -11.53 14.75 -0.03
N ARG A 169 -10.81 13.63 0.07
CA ARG A 169 -10.45 13.02 1.35
C ARG A 169 -9.03 13.34 1.75
N VAL A 170 -8.86 13.69 3.01
CA VAL A 170 -7.57 13.95 3.65
C VAL A 170 -7.20 12.73 4.48
N VAL A 171 -5.96 12.32 4.37
CA VAL A 171 -5.34 11.32 5.26
C VAL A 171 -5.22 11.94 6.65
N ARG A 172 -5.73 11.27 7.67
CA ARG A 172 -5.82 11.82 9.02
C ARG A 172 -4.87 11.12 9.98
N LEU A 173 -4.40 11.88 10.95
CA LEU A 173 -3.72 11.34 12.10
C LEU A 173 -4.76 10.70 13.04
N LEU A 174 -4.54 9.43 13.42
CA LEU A 174 -5.38 8.76 14.43
C LEU A 174 -4.90 9.06 15.86
N GLY A 175 -3.65 9.49 15.98
CA GLY A 175 -2.97 9.75 17.24
C GLY A 175 -1.91 8.68 17.58
N ASP A 176 -1.27 8.85 18.73
CA ASP A 176 -0.26 7.92 19.26
C ASP A 176 -0.83 6.88 20.24
N GLY A 177 -2.09 7.06 20.66
CA GLY A 177 -2.76 6.16 21.59
C GLY A 177 -2.11 6.00 22.96
N GLY A 178 -1.00 6.70 23.24
CA GLY A 178 -0.28 6.71 24.51
C GLY A 178 0.50 5.44 24.85
N GLY A 179 0.64 4.50 23.92
CA GLY A 179 1.44 3.28 24.10
C GLY A 179 2.93 3.60 24.20
N ALA A 180 3.60 2.97 25.19
CA ALA A 180 5.01 3.25 25.50
C ALA A 180 5.96 2.11 25.12
N LEU A 181 5.45 0.91 24.82
CA LEU A 181 6.28 -0.26 24.57
C LEU A 181 6.89 -0.21 23.16
N LEU A 182 8.18 -0.47 23.07
CA LEU A 182 8.82 -0.82 21.82
C LEU A 182 8.48 -2.27 21.46
N LEU A 183 8.23 -2.54 20.18
CA LEU A 183 8.03 -3.90 19.72
C LEU A 183 9.35 -4.67 19.80
N ASP A 184 9.37 -5.76 20.54
CA ASP A 184 10.52 -6.67 20.59
C ASP A 184 10.48 -7.64 19.41
N PRO A 185 11.36 -7.45 18.41
CA PRO A 185 11.40 -8.31 17.24
C PRO A 185 11.89 -9.72 17.55
N ASP A 186 12.78 -9.87 18.54
CA ASP A 186 13.37 -11.18 18.87
C ASP A 186 12.35 -12.05 19.60
N ALA A 187 11.59 -11.49 20.52
CA ALA A 187 10.47 -12.18 21.16
C ALA A 187 9.39 -12.58 20.13
N LEU A 188 9.11 -11.69 19.15
CA LEU A 188 8.12 -11.98 18.12
C LEU A 188 8.54 -13.12 17.19
N LEU A 189 9.82 -13.20 16.83
CA LEU A 189 10.35 -14.20 15.90
C LEU A 189 10.63 -15.55 16.60
N SER A 190 10.97 -15.55 17.89
CA SER A 190 11.23 -16.76 18.67
C SER A 190 9.99 -17.60 18.95
N ASP A 191 8.80 -16.99 18.98
CA ASP A 191 7.53 -17.71 19.21
C ASP A 191 7.11 -18.63 18.04
N GLY A 192 8.00 -18.87 17.09
CA GLY A 192 7.79 -19.83 15.97
C GLY A 192 6.74 -19.42 14.95
N CYS A 193 6.14 -18.25 15.12
CA CYS A 193 5.07 -17.74 14.23
C CYS A 193 5.59 -17.13 12.92
N GLY A 194 6.88 -17.26 12.62
CA GLY A 194 7.44 -16.49 11.51
C GLY A 194 8.56 -17.14 10.70
N THR A 195 8.81 -18.45 10.83
CA THR A 195 9.67 -19.08 9.84
C THR A 195 8.89 -19.28 8.55
N PRO A 196 9.08 -18.49 7.51
CA PRO A 196 8.69 -18.92 6.18
C PRO A 196 9.47 -20.23 5.96
N LYS A 197 8.74 -21.33 5.72
CA LYS A 197 9.33 -22.56 5.18
C LYS A 197 10.30 -22.08 4.08
N PRO A 198 11.60 -22.37 4.15
CA PRO A 198 12.51 -21.89 3.12
C PRO A 198 11.89 -22.30 1.81
N ALA A 199 11.57 -21.33 0.97
CA ALA A 199 11.21 -21.60 -0.40
C ALA A 199 12.40 -22.39 -0.92
N GLU A 200 12.21 -23.69 -1.14
CA GLU A 200 13.20 -24.52 -1.81
C GLU A 200 13.66 -23.70 -2.99
N ALA A 201 14.91 -23.30 -2.93
CA ALA A 201 15.59 -22.64 -4.02
C ALA A 201 15.59 -23.65 -5.18
N ALA A 202 14.47 -23.72 -5.87
CA ALA A 202 14.32 -24.43 -7.12
C ALA A 202 15.23 -23.71 -8.13
N GLY A 203 16.51 -24.00 -8.00
CA GLY A 203 17.52 -23.71 -8.98
C GLY A 203 17.18 -24.42 -10.27
N ARG A 204 16.33 -23.81 -11.06
CA ARG A 204 16.21 -24.08 -12.48
C ARG A 204 16.75 -22.87 -13.25
N ARG A 205 18.07 -22.82 -13.35
CA ARG A 205 18.76 -22.21 -14.50
C ARG A 205 18.22 -22.93 -15.74
N ARG A 206 17.17 -22.40 -16.37
CA ARG A 206 16.85 -22.73 -17.75
C ARG A 206 17.77 -21.89 -18.62
N ALA A 207 18.82 -22.52 -19.11
CA ALA A 207 19.50 -22.07 -20.32
C ALA A 207 18.44 -21.98 -21.43
N SER A 208 18.10 -20.76 -21.83
CA SER A 208 17.25 -20.51 -22.99
C SER A 208 18.15 -20.35 -24.20
N ALA A 209 18.49 -21.46 -24.82
CA ALA A 209 18.88 -21.47 -26.22
C ALA A 209 17.67 -22.01 -26.97
N CYS A 210 16.91 -21.15 -27.63
CA CYS A 210 15.97 -21.54 -28.66
C CYS A 210 15.82 -20.40 -29.67
N SER A 211 16.59 -20.54 -30.74
CA SER A 211 16.34 -19.92 -32.04
C SER A 211 14.97 -20.34 -32.54
N ARG A 212 14.06 -19.40 -32.82
CA ARG A 212 12.83 -19.66 -33.53
C ARG A 212 12.93 -19.15 -34.95
N PRO A 213 12.59 -19.98 -35.97
CA PRO A 213 12.47 -19.54 -37.36
C PRO A 213 11.17 -18.75 -37.56
N GLY A 214 11.20 -17.89 -38.60
CA GLY A 214 10.23 -16.88 -38.92
C GLY A 214 8.79 -17.37 -39.08
N VAL A 215 7.86 -16.53 -38.66
CA VAL A 215 6.43 -16.61 -38.92
C VAL A 215 6.06 -15.46 -39.86
N PRO A 216 5.31 -15.73 -40.96
CA PRO A 216 4.98 -14.72 -41.94
C PRO A 216 3.94 -13.72 -41.47
N ALA A 217 4.03 -12.50 -41.97
CA ALA A 217 3.16 -11.37 -41.68
C ALA A 217 1.67 -11.68 -41.99
N ARG A 218 0.80 -11.35 -41.06
CA ARG A 218 -0.65 -11.42 -41.15
C ARG A 218 -1.21 -10.07 -41.67
N PRO A 219 -2.22 -10.07 -42.56
CA PRO A 219 -2.72 -8.86 -43.20
C PRO A 219 -3.48 -7.96 -42.21
N GLN A 220 -3.33 -6.65 -42.41
CA GLN A 220 -4.07 -5.61 -41.69
C GLN A 220 -5.54 -5.65 -42.05
N GLY A 221 -6.41 -5.98 -41.10
CA GLY A 221 -7.87 -5.99 -41.24
C GLY A 221 -8.51 -5.03 -40.22
N VAL A 222 -9.21 -4.06 -40.78
CA VAL A 222 -10.35 -3.27 -40.27
C VAL A 222 -10.51 -3.11 -38.76
N ARG A 223 -10.29 -1.88 -38.27
CA ARG A 223 -10.60 -1.43 -36.91
C ARG A 223 -12.13 -1.36 -36.70
N GLY A 224 -12.69 -2.42 -36.14
CA GLY A 224 -13.95 -2.35 -35.41
C GLY A 224 -13.67 -1.80 -34.01
N LYS A 225 -14.42 -0.77 -33.56
CA LYS A 225 -14.42 -0.32 -32.16
C LYS A 225 -14.94 -1.46 -31.30
N ALA A 226 -14.03 -2.24 -30.70
CA ALA A 226 -14.37 -3.28 -29.74
C ALA A 226 -14.68 -2.66 -28.39
N ALA A 227 -15.77 -3.10 -27.79
CA ALA A 227 -16.15 -2.86 -26.42
C ALA A 227 -15.01 -3.21 -25.45
N GLY A 228 -14.79 -2.30 -24.52
CA GLY A 228 -13.83 -2.28 -23.40
C GLY A 228 -12.88 -3.46 -23.21
N ALA A 229 -11.59 -3.19 -23.34
CA ALA A 229 -10.52 -4.12 -22.97
C ALA A 229 -10.75 -4.67 -21.55
N GLY A 230 -10.63 -5.98 -21.37
CA GLY A 230 -10.74 -6.64 -20.07
C GLY A 230 -9.54 -6.29 -19.16
N PRO A 231 -9.61 -6.63 -17.86
CA PRO A 231 -8.56 -6.30 -16.89
C PRO A 231 -7.20 -6.95 -17.23
N ALA A 232 -7.17 -7.99 -18.06
CA ALA A 232 -5.95 -8.70 -18.46
C ALA A 232 -5.10 -7.92 -19.47
N ASP A 233 -5.70 -7.01 -20.25
CA ASP A 233 -5.02 -6.30 -21.34
C ASP A 233 -4.26 -5.05 -20.86
N GLN A 234 -4.42 -4.70 -19.59
CA GLN A 234 -3.77 -3.55 -18.98
C GLN A 234 -2.74 -4.03 -17.96
N ALA A 235 -1.48 -3.65 -18.10
CA ALA A 235 -0.40 -3.94 -17.17
C ALA A 235 -0.60 -3.15 -15.84
N GLY A 236 -1.75 -3.32 -15.20
CA GLY A 236 -2.22 -2.53 -14.09
C GLY A 236 -2.32 -3.26 -12.76
N GLY A 237 -2.25 -2.48 -11.69
CA GLY A 237 -2.39 -2.94 -10.31
C GLY A 237 -3.84 -2.95 -9.82
N SER A 238 -4.00 -3.10 -8.51
CA SER A 238 -5.29 -3.17 -7.82
C SER A 238 -6.22 -1.97 -8.07
N GLU A 239 -5.68 -0.78 -8.34
CA GLU A 239 -6.48 0.42 -8.64
C GLU A 239 -7.19 0.33 -10.00
N GLN A 240 -6.53 -0.28 -11.00
CA GLN A 240 -7.14 -0.47 -12.32
C GLN A 240 -8.21 -1.56 -12.27
N ASP A 241 -7.95 -2.66 -11.54
CA ASP A 241 -8.97 -3.69 -11.31
C ASP A 241 -10.20 -3.09 -10.62
N PHE A 242 -9.99 -2.24 -9.61
CA PHE A 242 -11.07 -1.58 -8.90
C PHE A 242 -11.86 -0.61 -9.79
N GLY A 243 -11.17 0.24 -10.57
CA GLY A 243 -11.80 1.16 -11.51
C GLY A 243 -12.60 0.43 -12.58
N TRP A 244 -12.04 -0.64 -13.16
CA TRP A 244 -12.73 -1.51 -14.11
C TRP A 244 -13.95 -2.18 -13.49
N THR A 245 -13.82 -2.70 -12.25
CA THR A 245 -14.93 -3.32 -11.49
C THR A 245 -16.08 -2.34 -11.28
N CYS A 246 -15.78 -1.11 -10.87
CA CYS A 246 -16.81 -0.07 -10.73
C CYS A 246 -17.53 0.21 -12.05
N ALA A 247 -16.81 0.24 -13.17
CA ALA A 247 -17.42 0.44 -14.48
C ALA A 247 -18.34 -0.73 -14.88
N GLN A 248 -17.92 -1.97 -14.65
CA GLN A 248 -18.72 -3.18 -14.94
C GLN A 248 -20.00 -3.23 -14.08
N ILE A 249 -19.90 -2.93 -12.78
CA ILE A 249 -21.07 -2.89 -11.89
C ILE A 249 -22.04 -1.80 -12.32
N ARG A 250 -21.58 -0.62 -12.72
CA ARG A 250 -22.45 0.45 -13.27
C ARG A 250 -23.13 0.06 -14.56
N ALA A 251 -22.45 -0.75 -15.38
CA ALA A 251 -23.00 -1.31 -16.63
C ALA A 251 -23.97 -2.49 -16.40
N GLY A 252 -24.15 -2.94 -15.15
CA GLY A 252 -25.05 -4.05 -14.80
C GLY A 252 -24.49 -5.44 -15.11
N ALA A 253 -23.16 -5.58 -15.23
CA ALA A 253 -22.53 -6.87 -15.44
C ALA A 253 -22.74 -7.81 -14.25
N ASP A 254 -22.85 -9.09 -14.52
CA ASP A 254 -23.00 -10.13 -13.52
C ASP A 254 -21.77 -10.21 -12.59
N PRO A 255 -21.96 -10.20 -11.24
CA PRO A 255 -20.87 -10.26 -10.30
C PRO A 255 -19.94 -11.47 -10.46
N GLN A 256 -20.48 -12.65 -10.83
CA GLN A 256 -19.69 -13.85 -11.02
C GLN A 256 -18.75 -13.73 -12.24
N SER A 257 -19.25 -13.11 -13.31
CA SER A 257 -18.43 -12.79 -14.50
C SER A 257 -17.28 -11.84 -14.15
N ILE A 258 -17.54 -10.84 -13.28
CA ILE A 258 -16.52 -9.90 -12.81
C ILE A 258 -15.47 -10.63 -11.95
N ILE A 259 -15.89 -11.50 -11.02
CA ILE A 259 -14.99 -12.33 -10.18
C ILE A 259 -14.08 -13.16 -11.10
N GLY A 260 -14.64 -13.88 -12.05
CA GLY A 260 -13.87 -14.72 -12.97
C GLY A 260 -12.81 -13.92 -13.75
N ALA A 261 -13.19 -12.75 -14.27
CA ALA A 261 -12.28 -11.90 -15.04
C ALA A 261 -11.12 -11.35 -14.18
N ILE A 262 -11.40 -10.87 -12.95
CA ILE A 262 -10.37 -10.36 -12.03
C ILE A 262 -9.47 -11.51 -11.57
N THR A 263 -10.03 -12.68 -11.25
CA THR A 263 -9.26 -13.85 -10.82
C THR A 263 -8.28 -14.27 -11.93
N ALA A 264 -8.74 -14.37 -13.17
CA ALA A 264 -7.91 -14.71 -14.33
C ALA A 264 -6.80 -13.67 -14.55
N ALA A 265 -7.13 -12.38 -14.46
CA ALA A 265 -6.16 -11.29 -14.59
C ALA A 265 -5.11 -11.31 -13.46
N ALA A 266 -5.53 -11.57 -12.22
CA ALA A 266 -4.63 -11.65 -11.06
C ALA A 266 -3.66 -12.84 -11.17
N LEU A 267 -4.14 -14.00 -11.63
CA LEU A 267 -3.32 -15.17 -11.93
C LEU A 267 -2.30 -14.87 -13.05
N GLY A 268 -2.73 -14.23 -14.14
CA GLY A 268 -1.87 -13.88 -15.27
C GLY A 268 -0.74 -12.92 -14.89
N ARG A 269 -0.96 -12.03 -13.91
CA ARG A 269 0.05 -11.08 -13.42
C ARG A 269 1.06 -11.69 -12.44
N LYS A 270 0.96 -12.97 -12.10
CA LYS A 270 1.82 -13.66 -11.12
C LYS A 270 1.91 -12.98 -9.75
N LYS A 271 0.97 -12.10 -9.44
CA LYS A 271 0.94 -11.39 -8.15
C LYS A 271 0.49 -12.28 -6.99
N ARG A 272 -0.14 -13.42 -7.29
CA ARG A 272 -0.62 -14.38 -6.30
C ARG A 272 -0.31 -15.79 -6.76
N SER A 273 0.09 -16.63 -5.82
CA SER A 273 0.62 -17.95 -6.10
C SER A 273 -0.46 -19.03 -6.26
N ASN A 274 -1.71 -18.73 -5.93
CA ASN A 274 -2.80 -19.69 -6.00
C ASN A 274 -4.13 -19.04 -6.40
N GLU A 275 -5.02 -19.86 -6.97
CA GLU A 275 -6.34 -19.45 -7.44
C GLU A 275 -7.24 -18.95 -6.29
N ALA A 276 -7.19 -19.59 -5.12
CA ALA A 276 -7.98 -19.20 -3.95
C ALA A 276 -7.65 -17.75 -3.50
N GLY A 277 -6.38 -17.37 -3.46
CA GLY A 277 -5.97 -16.00 -3.12
C GLY A 277 -6.36 -14.97 -4.20
N CYS A 278 -6.42 -15.37 -5.47
CA CYS A 278 -6.92 -14.52 -6.54
C CYS A 278 -8.44 -14.33 -6.45
N MET A 279 -9.16 -15.36 -6.10
CA MET A 279 -10.62 -15.32 -5.91
C MET A 279 -11.01 -14.45 -4.71
N GLU A 280 -10.33 -14.61 -3.56
CA GLU A 280 -10.52 -13.74 -2.39
C GLU A 280 -10.27 -12.27 -2.72
N TYR A 281 -9.23 -11.98 -3.50
CA TYR A 281 -8.95 -10.64 -4.00
C TYR A 281 -10.07 -10.09 -4.87
N ALA A 282 -10.59 -10.90 -5.80
CA ALA A 282 -11.68 -10.50 -6.69
C ALA A 282 -12.95 -10.19 -5.91
N GLU A 283 -13.34 -11.04 -4.96
CA GLU A 283 -14.50 -10.83 -4.11
C GLU A 283 -14.40 -9.57 -3.26
N ARG A 284 -13.23 -9.31 -2.66
CA ARG A 284 -12.97 -8.08 -1.90
C ARG A 284 -13.07 -6.85 -2.79
N THR A 285 -12.52 -6.91 -4.00
CA THR A 285 -12.56 -5.81 -4.97
C THR A 285 -13.99 -5.47 -5.35
N ILE A 286 -14.85 -6.47 -5.56
CA ILE A 286 -16.27 -6.26 -5.86
C ILE A 286 -17.02 -5.65 -4.68
N ARG A 287 -16.85 -6.18 -3.46
CA ARG A 287 -17.50 -5.62 -2.27
C ARG A 287 -17.16 -4.14 -2.08
N ASN A 288 -15.89 -3.78 -2.23
CA ASN A 288 -15.45 -2.39 -2.12
C ASN A 288 -16.04 -1.50 -3.22
N ALA A 289 -16.12 -2.00 -4.45
CA ALA A 289 -16.72 -1.28 -5.57
C ALA A 289 -18.23 -1.06 -5.39
N GLN A 290 -18.95 -2.07 -4.91
CA GLN A 290 -20.37 -1.98 -4.59
C GLN A 290 -20.64 -0.96 -3.49
N ALA A 291 -19.85 -1.00 -2.39
CA ALA A 291 -19.95 -0.04 -1.29
C ALA A 291 -19.72 1.40 -1.76
N ARG A 292 -18.73 1.62 -2.62
CA ARG A 292 -18.47 2.94 -3.22
C ARG A 292 -19.64 3.43 -4.06
N ILE A 293 -20.16 2.59 -4.95
CA ILE A 293 -21.28 2.96 -5.82
C ILE A 293 -22.54 3.26 -5.00
N ALA A 294 -22.81 2.48 -3.94
CA ALA A 294 -23.91 2.74 -3.03
C ALA A 294 -23.75 4.10 -2.31
N SER A 295 -22.55 4.42 -1.83
CA SER A 295 -22.23 5.73 -1.23
C SER A 295 -22.41 6.90 -2.21
N GLU A 296 -21.99 6.73 -3.47
CA GLU A 296 -22.16 7.74 -4.52
C GLU A 296 -23.65 7.98 -4.86
N ARG A 297 -24.48 6.92 -4.82
CA ARG A 297 -25.95 7.04 -5.01
C ARG A 297 -26.65 7.72 -3.85
N ALA A 298 -26.22 7.46 -2.62
CA ALA A 298 -26.79 8.09 -1.42
C ALA A 298 -26.42 9.58 -1.28
N ALA A 299 -25.36 10.04 -1.96
CA ALA A 299 -24.90 11.42 -1.93
C ALA A 299 -25.52 12.31 -3.03
N ARG A 300 -26.34 11.73 -3.92
CA ARG A 300 -27.13 12.44 -4.97
C ARG A 300 -28.56 12.66 -4.54
#